data_259130e065bbdedb3b45dc41b06c1fc8
#
_entry.id   259130e065bbdedb3b45dc41b06c1fc8
#
_cell.length_a   1.000
_cell.length_b   1.000
_cell.length_c   1.000
_cell.angle_alpha   90.00
_cell.angle_beta   90.00
_cell.angle_gamma   90.00
#
_symmetry.space_group_name_H-M   'P 1'
#
loop_
_entity.id
_entity.type
_entity.pdbx_description
1 polymer ?
#
loop_
_entity_poly.entity_id
_entity_poly.type
_entity_poly.pdbx_seq_one_letter_code
_entity_poly.pdbx_strand_id
1 'polypeptide(L)'
;MPLTGYDNCKLEIKDGVNIGHFNHIYATKSIIIEENVLTADRVYISDNLHCYEDINIPIKQQPIIQKKEVIIGAGSWLGENVCVIGAKIGKQCVIGANSVVIHDIPDYCVAVGSPAKIIKRYDYSTQIWKKTNYKGEFID
;
A
#
# COMPACT_ATOMS: atom_id res chain seq x y z
N MET A 1 2.81 19.54 5.40
CA MET A 1 3.61 20.57 4.72
C MET A 1 3.63 20.27 3.22
N PRO A 2 3.19 21.22 2.40
CA PRO A 2 3.26 20.99 0.97
C PRO A 2 4.73 20.87 0.55
N LEU A 3 5.05 19.80 -0.15
CA LEU A 3 6.35 19.67 -0.80
C LEU A 3 6.30 20.53 -2.06
N THR A 4 7.01 21.62 -2.02
CA THR A 4 7.21 22.45 -3.20
C THR A 4 8.32 21.82 -4.04
N GLY A 5 8.14 21.78 -5.35
CA GLY A 5 9.18 21.34 -6.28
C GLY A 5 9.01 19.93 -6.85
N TYR A 6 7.90 19.26 -6.59
CA TYR A 6 7.58 18.00 -7.26
C TYR A 6 6.57 18.26 -8.37
N ASP A 7 7.08 18.51 -9.56
CA ASP A 7 6.24 18.67 -10.74
C ASP A 7 5.59 17.36 -11.13
N ASN A 8 4.35 17.44 -11.63
CA ASN A 8 3.57 16.29 -12.08
C ASN A 8 3.22 15.28 -10.97
N CYS A 9 3.22 15.71 -9.70
CA CYS A 9 2.71 14.89 -8.61
C CYS A 9 1.23 14.59 -8.83
N LYS A 10 0.85 13.32 -8.65
CA LYS A 10 -0.53 12.86 -8.86
C LYS A 10 -1.04 12.12 -7.63
N LEU A 11 -2.20 12.52 -7.18
CA LEU A 11 -3.02 11.73 -6.24
C LEU A 11 -4.40 11.59 -6.86
N GLU A 12 -4.79 10.37 -7.17
CA GLU A 12 -6.09 10.08 -7.77
C GLU A 12 -6.86 9.11 -6.88
N ILE A 13 -8.07 9.49 -6.51
CA ILE A 13 -9.00 8.65 -5.75
C ILE A 13 -10.22 8.48 -6.63
N LYS A 14 -10.47 7.24 -7.05
CA LYS A 14 -11.52 6.93 -8.02
C LYS A 14 -12.88 6.73 -7.35
N ASP A 15 -13.90 6.42 -8.17
CA ASP A 15 -15.28 6.36 -7.71
C ASP A 15 -15.51 5.24 -6.70
N GLY A 16 -16.41 5.49 -5.75
CA GLY A 16 -16.84 4.49 -4.77
C GLY A 16 -15.84 4.19 -3.66
N VAL A 17 -14.74 4.92 -3.58
CA VAL A 17 -13.75 4.73 -2.51
C VAL A 17 -14.29 5.26 -1.19
N ASN A 18 -14.15 4.46 -0.14
CA ASN A 18 -14.46 4.87 1.23
C ASN A 18 -13.15 4.96 2.02
N ILE A 19 -12.84 6.17 2.46
CA ILE A 19 -11.64 6.42 3.26
C ILE A 19 -12.05 6.63 4.71
N GLY A 20 -11.43 5.85 5.61
CA GLY A 20 -11.68 5.95 7.04
C GLY A 20 -11.11 7.23 7.65
N HIS A 21 -11.20 7.33 8.97
CA HIS A 21 -10.75 8.50 9.72
C HIS A 21 -9.23 8.51 9.88
N PHE A 22 -8.66 9.72 9.89
CA PHE A 22 -7.24 9.93 10.17
C PHE A 22 -6.29 9.20 9.21
N ASN A 23 -6.73 8.96 7.98
CA ASN A 23 -5.86 8.43 6.96
C ASN A 23 -4.86 9.51 6.54
N HIS A 24 -3.62 9.11 6.33
CA HIS A 24 -2.56 9.98 5.86
C HIS A 24 -2.06 9.49 4.51
N ILE A 25 -2.39 10.21 3.45
CA ILE A 25 -2.01 9.87 2.08
C ILE A 25 -1.04 10.94 1.59
N TYR A 26 0.20 10.54 1.31
CA TYR A 26 1.26 11.48 1.02
C TYR A 26 1.94 11.13 -0.31
N ALA A 27 1.52 11.83 -1.37
CA ALA A 27 2.04 11.64 -2.72
C ALA A 27 3.09 12.70 -3.05
N THR A 28 4.22 12.26 -3.61
CA THR A 28 5.23 13.13 -4.21
C THR A 28 5.39 12.85 -5.69
N LYS A 29 5.01 11.65 -6.13
CA LYS A 29 5.10 11.21 -7.52
C LYS A 29 3.74 10.75 -8.02
N SER A 30 3.24 9.64 -7.53
CA SER A 30 1.94 9.11 -7.94
C SER A 30 1.38 8.13 -6.93
N ILE A 31 0.16 8.39 -6.47
CA ILE A 31 -0.65 7.46 -5.70
C ILE A 31 -2.02 7.38 -6.37
N ILE A 32 -2.44 6.17 -6.72
CA ILE A 32 -3.75 5.91 -7.32
C ILE A 32 -4.51 4.94 -6.43
N ILE A 33 -5.70 5.35 -5.98
CA ILE A 33 -6.63 4.49 -5.25
C ILE A 33 -7.77 4.19 -6.22
N GLU A 34 -7.85 2.94 -6.65
CA GLU A 34 -8.80 2.49 -7.67
C GLU A 34 -10.22 2.42 -7.10
N GLU A 35 -11.18 2.11 -7.96
CA GLU A 35 -12.60 2.12 -7.63
C GLU A 35 -12.94 1.17 -6.46
N ASN A 36 -13.85 1.61 -5.61
CA ASN A 36 -14.45 0.80 -4.55
C ASN A 36 -13.45 0.25 -3.53
N VAL A 37 -12.32 0.91 -3.35
CA VAL A 37 -11.38 0.58 -2.28
C VAL A 37 -11.96 1.04 -0.95
N LEU A 38 -11.76 0.23 0.08
CA LEU A 38 -12.13 0.54 1.45
C LEU A 38 -10.87 0.64 2.31
N THR A 39 -10.67 1.78 2.94
CA THR A 39 -9.65 1.90 3.99
C THR A 39 -10.31 2.05 5.35
N ALA A 40 -9.78 1.35 6.34
CA ALA A 40 -10.15 1.57 7.74
C ALA A 40 -9.47 2.83 8.27
N ASP A 41 -9.42 3.02 9.58
CA ASP A 41 -8.84 4.22 10.16
C ASP A 41 -7.31 4.15 10.25
N ARG A 42 -6.68 5.31 10.26
CA ARG A 42 -5.23 5.48 10.45
C ARG A 42 -4.38 4.71 9.45
N VAL A 43 -4.85 4.63 8.21
CA VAL A 43 -4.06 4.06 7.11
C VAL A 43 -3.08 5.11 6.62
N TYR A 44 -1.83 4.70 6.42
CA TYR A 44 -0.77 5.55 5.89
C TYR A 44 -0.35 5.04 4.50
N ILE A 45 -0.43 5.90 3.51
CA ILE A 45 -0.04 5.56 2.13
C ILE A 45 0.96 6.60 1.64
N SER A 46 2.14 6.15 1.21
CA SER A 46 3.20 7.05 0.76
C SER A 46 4.01 6.45 -0.37
N ASP A 47 4.47 7.31 -1.28
CA ASP A 47 5.40 6.95 -2.34
C ASP A 47 6.83 7.46 -2.06
N ASN A 48 7.11 7.86 -0.83
CA ASN A 48 8.37 8.53 -0.50
C ASN A 48 8.84 8.21 0.92
N LEU A 49 10.14 8.37 1.13
CA LEU A 49 10.80 8.26 2.44
C LEU A 49 11.85 9.37 2.54
N HIS A 50 12.29 9.65 3.75
CA HIS A 50 13.44 10.53 3.96
C HIS A 50 14.76 9.78 3.74
N CYS A 51 15.73 10.47 3.15
CA CYS A 51 17.11 10.03 3.21
C CYS A 51 17.62 10.18 4.64
N TYR A 52 18.50 9.29 5.06
CA TYR A 52 19.02 9.27 6.43
C TYR A 52 20.51 8.93 6.51
N GLU A 53 21.13 8.69 5.37
CA GLU A 53 22.47 8.09 5.28
C GLU A 53 23.55 9.02 5.85
N ASP A 54 23.35 10.32 5.80
CA ASP A 54 24.30 11.28 6.36
C ASP A 54 24.06 11.43 7.85
N ILE A 55 24.95 10.85 8.66
CA ILE A 55 24.83 10.87 10.11
C ILE A 55 25.11 12.24 10.74
N ASN A 56 25.62 13.18 9.98
CA ASN A 56 25.98 14.52 10.48
C ASN A 56 24.88 15.55 10.27
N ILE A 57 23.83 15.19 9.53
CA ILE A 57 22.71 16.08 9.20
C ILE A 57 21.43 15.50 9.76
N PRO A 58 20.62 16.27 10.51
CA PRO A 58 19.32 15.79 10.94
C PRO A 58 18.47 15.29 9.77
N ILE A 59 17.79 14.16 9.95
CA ILE A 59 17.03 13.52 8.87
C ILE A 59 16.01 14.48 8.24
N LYS A 60 15.37 15.34 9.04
CA LYS A 60 14.41 16.31 8.52
C LYS A 60 15.01 17.30 7.51
N GLN A 61 16.33 17.48 7.54
CA GLN A 61 17.05 18.37 6.60
C GLN A 61 17.59 17.62 5.38
N GLN A 62 17.51 16.30 5.38
CA GLN A 62 17.91 15.47 4.24
C GLN A 62 16.79 15.38 3.22
N PRO A 63 17.12 15.16 1.94
CA PRO A 63 16.11 15.12 0.88
C PRO A 63 15.16 13.93 1.04
N ILE A 64 14.03 14.03 0.38
CA ILE A 64 13.08 12.91 0.25
C ILE A 64 13.50 12.07 -0.94
N ILE A 65 13.48 10.75 -0.77
CA ILE A 65 13.64 9.81 -1.86
C ILE A 65 12.27 9.30 -2.30
N GLN A 66 11.98 9.38 -3.60
CA GLN A 66 10.76 8.84 -4.18
C GLN A 66 10.90 7.34 -4.37
N LYS A 67 9.89 6.60 -3.93
CA LYS A 67 9.76 5.17 -4.17
C LYS A 67 8.93 4.93 -5.44
N LYS A 68 8.58 3.69 -5.71
CA LYS A 68 7.70 3.35 -6.83
C LYS A 68 6.32 3.97 -6.64
N GLU A 69 5.60 4.15 -7.74
CA GLU A 69 4.19 4.52 -7.75
C GLU A 69 3.39 3.56 -6.87
N VAL A 70 2.46 4.11 -6.10
CA VAL A 70 1.54 3.31 -5.29
C VAL A 70 0.22 3.18 -6.04
N ILE A 71 -0.27 1.95 -6.17
CA ILE A 71 -1.61 1.68 -6.68
C ILE A 71 -2.30 0.75 -5.69
N ILE A 72 -3.48 1.16 -5.24
CA ILE A 72 -4.35 0.28 -4.46
C ILE A 72 -5.42 -0.23 -5.42
N GLY A 73 -5.38 -1.51 -5.72
CA GLY A 73 -6.25 -2.14 -6.73
C GLY A 73 -7.72 -2.12 -6.35
N ALA A 74 -8.58 -2.09 -7.37
CA ALA A 74 -10.03 -1.95 -7.20
C ALA A 74 -10.60 -3.00 -6.25
N GLY A 75 -11.51 -2.57 -5.39
CA GLY A 75 -12.24 -3.43 -4.46
C GLY A 75 -11.43 -3.93 -3.27
N SER A 76 -10.19 -3.51 -3.10
CA SER A 76 -9.34 -3.95 -2.00
C SER A 76 -9.73 -3.31 -0.68
N TRP A 77 -9.38 -3.98 0.40
CA TRP A 77 -9.61 -3.50 1.77
C TRP A 77 -8.28 -3.42 2.53
N LEU A 78 -7.97 -2.22 3.01
CA LEU A 78 -6.84 -1.97 3.89
C LEU A 78 -7.36 -1.85 5.32
N GLY A 79 -6.93 -2.75 6.20
CA GLY A 79 -7.36 -2.77 7.59
C GLY A 79 -6.77 -1.61 8.40
N GLU A 80 -7.16 -1.56 9.69
CA GLU A 80 -6.71 -0.54 10.65
C GLU A 80 -5.17 -0.43 10.69
N ASN A 81 -4.66 0.79 10.69
CA ASN A 81 -3.24 1.07 10.83
C ASN A 81 -2.35 0.44 9.74
N VAL A 82 -2.91 0.09 8.59
CA VAL A 82 -2.09 -0.42 7.49
C VAL A 82 -1.20 0.69 6.96
N CYS A 83 0.04 0.34 6.67
CA CYS A 83 1.02 1.23 6.07
C CYS A 83 1.42 0.69 4.70
N VAL A 84 1.32 1.51 3.65
CA VAL A 84 1.74 1.14 2.29
C VAL A 84 2.78 2.14 1.84
N ILE A 85 3.97 1.65 1.50
CA ILE A 85 5.07 2.50 1.05
C ILE A 85 5.63 1.97 -0.26
N GLY A 86 5.45 2.72 -1.34
CA GLY A 86 6.05 2.44 -2.64
C GLY A 86 5.73 1.07 -3.21
N ALA A 87 4.51 0.59 -3.02
CA ALA A 87 4.10 -0.75 -3.45
C ALA A 87 2.76 -0.70 -4.19
N LYS A 88 2.52 -1.70 -5.02
CA LYS A 88 1.26 -1.90 -5.71
C LYS A 88 0.51 -3.06 -5.08
N ILE A 89 -0.75 -2.82 -4.71
CA ILE A 89 -1.66 -3.84 -4.21
C ILE A 89 -2.66 -4.14 -5.32
N GLY A 90 -2.81 -5.41 -5.66
CA GLY A 90 -3.71 -5.84 -6.71
C GLY A 90 -5.18 -5.69 -6.34
N LYS A 91 -6.04 -6.19 -7.23
CA LYS A 91 -7.50 -6.11 -7.09
C LYS A 91 -8.00 -7.06 -6.01
N GLN A 92 -9.06 -6.65 -5.30
CA GLN A 92 -9.76 -7.50 -4.33
C GLN A 92 -8.82 -8.14 -3.32
N CYS A 93 -7.81 -7.39 -2.89
CA CYS A 93 -6.88 -7.83 -1.85
C CYS A 93 -7.41 -7.42 -0.48
N VAL A 94 -7.03 -8.19 0.52
CA VAL A 94 -7.25 -7.85 1.92
C VAL A 94 -5.88 -7.70 2.59
N ILE A 95 -5.63 -6.53 3.14
CA ILE A 95 -4.42 -6.28 3.92
C ILE A 95 -4.84 -6.18 5.38
N GLY A 96 -4.35 -7.12 6.19
CA GLY A 96 -4.74 -7.20 7.60
C GLY A 96 -4.27 -6.01 8.41
N ALA A 97 -4.97 -5.74 9.52
CA ALA A 97 -4.65 -4.61 10.40
C ALA A 97 -3.18 -4.65 10.86
N ASN A 98 -2.60 -3.48 11.04
CA ASN A 98 -1.22 -3.28 11.48
C ASN A 98 -0.15 -3.84 10.54
N SER A 99 -0.50 -4.11 9.30
CA SER A 99 0.46 -4.61 8.29
C SER A 99 1.22 -3.48 7.64
N VAL A 100 2.45 -3.77 7.20
CA VAL A 100 3.29 -2.83 6.46
C VAL A 100 3.62 -3.41 5.10
N VAL A 101 3.05 -2.84 4.05
CA VAL A 101 3.23 -3.30 2.66
C VAL A 101 4.34 -2.49 2.02
N ILE A 102 5.46 -3.15 1.72
CA ILE A 102 6.62 -2.56 1.05
C ILE A 102 6.99 -3.29 -0.24
N HIS A 103 6.28 -4.38 -0.55
CA HIS A 103 6.41 -5.15 -1.80
C HIS A 103 5.07 -5.32 -2.46
N ASP A 104 5.06 -5.48 -3.77
CA ASP A 104 3.83 -5.63 -4.54
C ASP A 104 3.05 -6.89 -4.12
N ILE A 105 1.74 -6.76 -4.04
CA ILE A 105 0.81 -7.85 -3.73
C ILE A 105 -0.02 -8.13 -4.98
N PRO A 106 -0.02 -9.36 -5.50
CA PRO A 106 -0.83 -9.73 -6.66
C PRO A 106 -2.32 -9.66 -6.38
N ASP A 107 -3.13 -9.71 -7.45
CA ASP A 107 -4.58 -9.72 -7.33
C ASP A 107 -5.07 -10.88 -6.46
N TYR A 108 -6.18 -10.66 -5.77
CA TYR A 108 -6.91 -11.68 -5.02
C TYR A 108 -6.07 -12.38 -3.97
N CYS A 109 -5.36 -11.59 -3.17
CA CYS A 109 -4.52 -12.08 -2.07
C CYS A 109 -4.96 -11.51 -0.74
N VAL A 110 -4.75 -12.27 0.31
CA VAL A 110 -4.76 -11.80 1.69
C VAL A 110 -3.32 -11.75 2.16
N ALA A 111 -2.88 -10.57 2.60
CA ALA A 111 -1.52 -10.36 3.11
C ALA A 111 -1.57 -9.74 4.49
N VAL A 112 -0.67 -10.15 5.36
CA VAL A 112 -0.60 -9.66 6.74
C VAL A 112 0.84 -9.56 7.21
N GLY A 113 1.06 -8.72 8.21
CA GLY A 113 2.33 -8.65 8.92
C GLY A 113 3.19 -7.45 8.55
N SER A 114 4.34 -7.37 9.18
CA SER A 114 5.33 -6.30 8.97
C SER A 114 6.73 -6.94 8.84
N PRO A 115 7.28 -7.04 7.63
CA PRO A 115 6.66 -6.73 6.34
C PRO A 115 5.51 -7.66 6.02
N ALA A 116 4.52 -7.16 5.28
CA ALA A 116 3.35 -7.94 4.91
C ALA A 116 3.73 -9.11 4.00
N LYS A 117 3.16 -10.27 4.29
CA LYS A 117 3.37 -11.50 3.51
C LYS A 117 2.03 -12.10 3.14
N ILE A 118 1.96 -12.69 1.95
CA ILE A 118 0.76 -13.35 1.46
C ILE A 118 0.50 -14.60 2.30
N ILE A 119 -0.74 -14.79 2.74
CA ILE A 119 -1.15 -15.97 3.50
C ILE A 119 -2.25 -16.76 2.81
N LYS A 120 -3.02 -16.10 1.94
CA LYS A 120 -4.09 -16.73 1.15
C LYS A 120 -4.17 -16.09 -0.22
N ARG A 121 -4.65 -16.85 -1.18
CA ARG A 121 -4.91 -16.39 -2.52
C ARG A 121 -6.12 -17.11 -3.11
N TYR A 122 -6.87 -16.43 -3.96
CA TYR A 122 -7.97 -17.03 -4.67
C TYR A 122 -7.44 -17.94 -5.78
N ASP A 123 -7.92 -19.19 -5.80
CA ASP A 123 -7.57 -20.16 -6.83
C ASP A 123 -8.72 -20.25 -7.85
N TYR A 124 -8.47 -19.72 -9.04
CA TYR A 124 -9.48 -19.72 -10.10
C TYR A 124 -9.89 -21.11 -10.57
N SER A 125 -9.00 -22.09 -10.50
CA SER A 125 -9.31 -23.44 -10.97
C SER A 125 -10.31 -24.15 -10.07
N THR A 126 -10.28 -23.88 -8.76
CA THR A 126 -11.19 -24.48 -7.78
C THR A 126 -12.24 -23.49 -7.27
N GLN A 127 -12.08 -22.19 -7.61
CA GLN A 127 -12.98 -21.10 -7.19
C GLN A 127 -13.10 -20.96 -5.66
N ILE A 128 -12.02 -21.21 -4.95
CA ILE A 128 -11.96 -21.03 -3.48
C ILE A 128 -10.68 -20.31 -3.09
N TRP A 129 -10.70 -19.69 -1.92
CA TRP A 129 -9.51 -19.12 -1.30
C TRP A 129 -8.71 -20.24 -0.64
N LYS A 130 -7.41 -20.29 -0.95
CA LYS A 130 -6.49 -21.32 -0.44
C LYS A 130 -5.30 -20.68 0.27
N LYS A 131 -4.77 -21.42 1.22
CA LYS A 131 -3.53 -21.03 1.89
C LYS A 131 -2.35 -21.02 0.93
N THR A 132 -1.44 -20.08 1.17
CA THR A 132 -0.21 -19.94 0.39
C THR A 132 0.99 -19.86 1.31
N ASN A 133 2.18 -20.03 0.72
CA ASN A 133 3.40 -19.56 1.36
C ASN A 133 3.48 -18.03 1.23
N TYR A 134 4.54 -17.43 1.79
CA TYR A 134 4.69 -15.97 1.79
C TYR A 134 4.88 -15.36 0.39
N LYS A 135 5.19 -16.17 -0.61
CA LYS A 135 5.32 -15.74 -2.02
C LYS A 135 4.01 -15.80 -2.79
N GLY A 136 2.95 -16.32 -2.17
CA GLY A 136 1.66 -16.48 -2.84
C GLY A 136 1.53 -17.79 -3.61
N GLU A 137 2.41 -18.75 -3.39
CA GLU A 137 2.31 -20.09 -3.99
C GLU A 137 1.42 -20.96 -3.11
N PHE A 138 0.47 -21.68 -3.73
CA PHE A 138 -0.42 -22.56 -2.99
C PHE A 138 0.32 -23.67 -2.27
N ILE A 139 -0.13 -23.95 -1.05
CA ILE A 139 0.36 -25.04 -0.23
C ILE A 139 -0.80 -25.96 0.13
N ASP A 140 -0.51 -27.21 0.28
CA ASP A 140 -1.54 -28.21 0.64
C ASP A 140 -1.94 -28.13 2.12
#